data_f7261938385115f83c791b966b45c56e
#
_entry.id   f7261938385115f83c791b966b45c56e
#
_cell.length_a   1.000
_cell.length_b   1.000
_cell.length_c   1.000
_cell.angle_alpha   90.00
_cell.angle_beta   90.00
_cell.angle_gamma   90.00
#
_symmetry.space_group_name_H-M   'P 1'
#
loop_
_entity.id
_entity.type
_entity.pdbx_description
1 polymer ?
#
loop_
_entity_poly.entity_id
_entity_poly.type
_entity_poly.pdbx_seq_one_letter_code
_entity_poly.pdbx_strand_id
1 'polypeptide(L)'
;MAKPLVIVESPAKAKTLGRFLGVKYRVEASYGHIRDLPESAAEVPKEIKEKEWGRLGVDVDSDFKPYYVVPNDKKKQVAHLKTAVKDASELLLATDPDREGEAISWHLTQVLKPKVPVHRIVFHEITEDAVKEALEHPSQVNEDLVRAQESRRILDRLYGYTLSPVLWKKVQTGLSAGRVQSVAVRLIVDREEERLAFRAAGYWDLEAQLSGEGRPFTATLSRVGDARVATGKDFDEKGTLTGRNVRLLSETDAPPAM
;
A
#
# COMPACT_ATOMS: atom_id res chain seq x y z
N MET A 1 7.53 10.17 -37.88
CA MET A 1 6.63 11.09 -37.19
C MET A 1 6.88 10.94 -35.68
N ALA A 2 6.86 12.02 -34.90
CA ALA A 2 6.92 11.96 -33.46
C ALA A 2 5.72 11.19 -32.92
N LYS A 3 5.94 10.31 -31.91
CA LYS A 3 4.89 9.49 -31.31
C LYS A 3 4.52 10.03 -29.93
N PRO A 4 3.28 9.86 -29.44
CA PRO A 4 2.95 10.10 -28.05
C PRO A 4 3.84 9.23 -27.13
N LEU A 5 4.34 9.87 -26.03
CA LEU A 5 5.11 9.20 -25.00
C LEU A 5 4.21 8.95 -23.78
N VAL A 6 4.05 7.70 -23.41
CA VAL A 6 3.36 7.29 -22.19
C VAL A 6 4.40 6.98 -21.12
N ILE A 7 4.29 7.60 -19.94
CA ILE A 7 5.15 7.28 -18.79
C ILE A 7 4.31 6.67 -17.69
N VAL A 8 4.76 5.50 -17.21
CA VAL A 8 4.20 4.76 -16.08
C VAL A 8 5.22 4.64 -14.96
N GLU A 9 4.82 4.22 -13.76
CA GLU A 9 5.71 4.10 -12.62
C GLU A 9 6.58 2.84 -12.63
N SER A 10 6.14 1.75 -13.31
CA SER A 10 6.84 0.46 -13.24
C SER A 10 7.12 -0.18 -14.60
N PRO A 11 8.23 -0.93 -14.76
CA PRO A 11 8.54 -1.65 -16.01
C PRO A 11 7.52 -2.72 -16.36
N ALA A 12 6.90 -3.36 -15.37
CA ALA A 12 5.86 -4.37 -15.61
C ALA A 12 4.63 -3.72 -16.27
N LYS A 13 4.19 -2.57 -15.75
CA LYS A 13 3.08 -1.78 -16.30
C LYS A 13 3.42 -1.27 -17.70
N ALA A 14 4.67 -0.80 -17.92
CA ALA A 14 5.13 -0.38 -19.25
C ALA A 14 5.06 -1.51 -20.28
N LYS A 15 5.48 -2.71 -19.91
CA LYS A 15 5.39 -3.89 -20.79
C LYS A 15 3.95 -4.24 -21.15
N THR A 16 3.03 -4.17 -20.20
CA THR A 16 1.61 -4.48 -20.42
C THR A 16 0.95 -3.43 -21.30
N LEU A 17 1.11 -2.15 -20.97
CA LEU A 17 0.57 -1.07 -21.78
C LEU A 17 1.16 -1.02 -23.19
N GLY A 18 2.45 -1.31 -23.33
CA GLY A 18 3.09 -1.37 -24.65
C GLY A 18 2.46 -2.42 -25.58
N ARG A 19 1.92 -3.53 -25.04
CA ARG A 19 1.17 -4.51 -25.82
C ARG A 19 -0.21 -3.99 -26.26
N PHE A 20 -0.91 -3.26 -25.36
CA PHE A 20 -2.25 -2.72 -25.68
C PHE A 20 -2.18 -1.53 -26.64
N LEU A 21 -1.20 -0.65 -26.46
CA LEU A 21 -1.06 0.58 -27.22
C LEU A 21 -0.34 0.38 -28.58
N GLY A 22 0.42 -0.72 -28.69
CA GLY A 22 1.11 -1.09 -29.91
C GLY A 22 2.17 -0.06 -30.37
N VAL A 23 2.49 -0.09 -31.67
CA VAL A 23 3.58 0.72 -32.25
C VAL A 23 3.27 2.22 -32.37
N LYS A 24 2.04 2.62 -32.13
CA LYS A 24 1.60 4.03 -32.23
C LYS A 24 2.14 4.87 -31.08
N TYR A 25 2.37 4.28 -29.91
CA TYR A 25 2.83 4.93 -28.71
C TYR A 25 4.24 4.45 -28.34
N ARG A 26 5.00 5.32 -27.69
CA ARG A 26 6.21 4.94 -26.96
C ARG A 26 5.87 4.85 -25.48
N VAL A 27 6.14 3.71 -24.85
CA VAL A 27 5.85 3.51 -23.42
C VAL A 27 7.16 3.35 -22.66
N GLU A 28 7.34 4.15 -21.61
CA GLU A 28 8.53 4.18 -20.76
C GLU A 28 8.14 4.09 -19.29
N ALA A 29 9.06 3.61 -18.45
CA ALA A 29 8.87 3.57 -16.99
C ALA A 29 9.72 4.60 -16.29
N SER A 30 9.18 5.23 -15.22
CA SER A 30 9.96 6.12 -14.34
C SER A 30 10.75 5.36 -13.26
N TYR A 31 10.43 4.10 -13.02
CA TYR A 31 10.93 3.30 -11.90
C TYR A 31 10.60 3.93 -10.54
N GLY A 32 9.34 4.33 -10.36
CA GLY A 32 8.83 5.02 -9.18
C GLY A 32 9.16 6.51 -9.19
N HIS A 33 9.35 7.09 -8.01
CA HIS A 33 9.72 8.50 -7.87
C HIS A 33 11.08 8.80 -8.48
N ILE A 34 11.17 9.88 -9.27
CA ILE A 34 12.43 10.37 -9.88
C ILE A 34 13.04 11.52 -9.09
N ARG A 35 12.33 12.05 -8.09
CA ARG A 35 12.72 13.15 -7.23
C ARG A 35 12.15 12.92 -5.84
N ASP A 36 12.95 13.17 -4.80
CA ASP A 36 12.51 13.02 -3.41
C ASP A 36 13.23 14.02 -2.51
N LEU A 37 12.88 14.06 -1.22
CA LEU A 37 13.66 14.75 -0.19
C LEU A 37 15.05 14.11 -0.09
N PRO A 38 16.12 14.87 0.18
CA PRO A 38 17.48 14.33 0.25
C PRO A 38 17.60 13.25 1.32
N GLU A 39 18.25 12.15 0.99
CA GLU A 39 18.54 11.06 1.95
C GLU A 39 19.75 11.39 2.81
N SER A 40 20.71 12.12 2.25
CA SER A 40 21.94 12.48 2.92
C SER A 40 22.35 13.92 2.64
N ALA A 41 23.21 14.47 3.52
CA ALA A 41 23.79 15.78 3.32
C ALA A 41 24.67 15.88 2.06
N ALA A 42 25.07 14.75 1.45
CA ALA A 42 25.83 14.76 0.21
C ALA A 42 25.00 15.20 -1.01
N GLU A 43 23.68 15.04 -0.92
CA GLU A 43 22.75 15.33 -2.01
C GLU A 43 22.30 16.80 -2.06
N VAL A 44 22.61 17.57 -1.01
CA VAL A 44 22.24 19.00 -0.94
C VAL A 44 23.41 19.91 -1.18
N PRO A 45 23.25 21.05 -1.86
CA PRO A 45 24.26 22.07 -2.01
C PRO A 45 24.74 22.62 -0.67
N LYS A 46 25.92 23.25 -0.66
CA LYS A 46 26.55 23.77 0.55
C LYS A 46 25.64 24.79 1.27
N GLU A 47 25.00 25.66 0.50
CA GLU A 47 24.11 26.71 0.99
C GLU A 47 22.88 26.15 1.74
N ILE A 48 22.41 24.96 1.35
CA ILE A 48 21.31 24.27 2.02
C ILE A 48 21.81 23.51 3.26
N LYS A 49 23.03 22.92 3.20
CA LYS A 49 23.62 22.26 4.36
C LYS A 49 23.83 23.19 5.56
N GLU A 50 24.13 24.45 5.30
CA GLU A 50 24.33 25.47 6.33
C GLU A 50 23.02 25.95 6.98
N LYS A 51 21.87 25.60 6.39
CA LYS A 51 20.56 25.88 6.98
C LYS A 51 20.26 24.91 8.12
N GLU A 52 19.57 25.38 9.17
CA GLU A 52 19.16 24.57 10.29
C GLU A 52 18.30 23.37 9.87
N TRP A 53 17.44 23.56 8.89
CA TRP A 53 16.60 22.51 8.30
C TRP A 53 17.28 21.71 7.17
N GLY A 54 18.52 22.04 6.80
CA GLY A 54 19.22 21.39 5.67
C GLY A 54 19.34 19.87 5.77
N ARG A 55 19.45 19.35 7.01
CA ARG A 55 19.45 17.91 7.28
C ARG A 55 18.07 17.27 7.05
N LEU A 56 17.01 17.99 7.31
CA LEU A 56 15.63 17.51 7.13
C LEU A 56 15.22 17.54 5.66
N GLY A 57 15.78 18.52 4.90
CA GLY A 57 15.33 18.81 3.55
C GLY A 57 13.95 19.43 3.50
N VAL A 58 13.48 20.01 4.62
CA VAL A 58 12.18 20.68 4.75
C VAL A 58 12.39 21.97 5.53
N ASP A 59 12.04 23.08 4.95
CA ASP A 59 12.10 24.41 5.58
C ASP A 59 10.83 24.59 6.43
N VAL A 60 10.96 24.32 7.74
CA VAL A 60 9.85 24.35 8.69
C VAL A 60 9.35 25.77 8.97
N ASP A 61 10.18 26.79 8.73
CA ASP A 61 9.86 28.20 8.96
C ASP A 61 9.18 28.84 7.74
N SER A 62 9.27 28.19 6.58
CA SER A 62 8.68 28.66 5.30
C SER A 62 7.56 27.72 4.85
N ASP A 63 6.54 27.55 5.68
CA ASP A 63 5.36 26.71 5.41
C ASP A 63 5.71 25.27 5.01
N PHE A 64 6.69 24.69 5.72
CA PHE A 64 7.17 23.32 5.51
C PHE A 64 7.63 23.04 4.08
N LYS A 65 8.19 24.03 3.41
CA LYS A 65 8.61 23.94 2.01
C LYS A 65 9.66 22.84 1.81
N PRO A 66 9.38 21.80 0.99
CA PRO A 66 10.32 20.72 0.74
C PRO A 66 11.44 21.15 -0.22
N TYR A 67 12.65 20.68 0.05
CA TYR A 67 13.77 20.75 -0.87
C TYR A 67 13.94 19.42 -1.58
N TYR A 68 13.52 19.36 -2.81
CA TYR A 68 13.58 18.12 -3.60
C TYR A 68 14.88 18.00 -4.39
N VAL A 69 15.43 16.80 -4.40
CA VAL A 69 16.60 16.41 -5.20
C VAL A 69 16.28 15.25 -6.15
N VAL A 70 17.04 15.13 -7.22
CA VAL A 70 17.05 13.91 -8.06
C VAL A 70 18.14 13.00 -7.51
N PRO A 71 17.79 11.85 -6.90
CA PRO A 71 18.75 10.89 -6.37
C PRO A 71 19.76 10.44 -7.44
N ASN A 72 20.96 10.08 -7.03
CA ASN A 72 22.04 9.75 -7.96
C ASN A 72 21.70 8.52 -8.83
N ASP A 73 21.04 7.52 -8.27
CA ASP A 73 20.57 6.33 -8.98
C ASP A 73 19.49 6.64 -10.04
N LYS A 74 18.75 7.73 -9.88
CA LYS A 74 17.70 8.17 -10.81
C LYS A 74 18.19 9.06 -11.95
N LYS A 75 19.39 9.61 -11.85
CA LYS A 75 19.93 10.56 -12.87
C LYS A 75 19.97 9.98 -14.27
N LYS A 76 20.35 8.68 -14.41
CA LYS A 76 20.37 8.00 -15.73
C LYS A 76 18.98 7.88 -16.32
N GLN A 77 18.00 7.48 -15.50
CA GLN A 77 16.60 7.37 -15.94
C GLN A 77 16.00 8.72 -16.30
N VAL A 78 16.27 9.75 -15.51
CA VAL A 78 15.85 11.12 -15.83
C VAL A 78 16.43 11.61 -17.14
N ALA A 79 17.71 11.34 -17.42
CA ALA A 79 18.36 11.69 -18.70
C ALA A 79 17.71 10.96 -19.88
N HIS A 80 17.41 9.66 -19.73
CA HIS A 80 16.71 8.86 -20.73
C HIS A 80 15.31 9.42 -21.01
N LEU A 81 14.51 9.69 -19.97
CA LEU A 81 13.16 10.26 -20.12
C LEU A 81 13.19 11.67 -20.72
N LYS A 82 14.17 12.50 -20.37
CA LYS A 82 14.35 13.82 -21.01
C LYS A 82 14.58 13.72 -22.51
N THR A 83 15.34 12.74 -22.95
CA THR A 83 15.55 12.48 -24.40
C THR A 83 14.25 11.98 -25.03
N ALA A 84 13.56 11.04 -24.38
CA ALA A 84 12.29 10.50 -24.89
C ALA A 84 11.22 11.59 -25.08
N VAL A 85 11.10 12.53 -24.12
CA VAL A 85 10.14 13.64 -24.19
C VAL A 85 10.45 14.62 -25.32
N LYS A 86 11.74 14.86 -25.64
CA LYS A 86 12.11 15.77 -26.75
C LYS A 86 11.63 15.27 -28.11
N ASP A 87 11.58 13.95 -28.28
CA ASP A 87 11.21 13.28 -29.52
C ASP A 87 9.69 12.95 -29.57
N ALA A 88 8.94 13.31 -28.52
CA ALA A 88 7.52 12.99 -28.41
C ALA A 88 6.63 14.09 -29.02
N SER A 89 5.45 13.71 -29.51
CA SER A 89 4.40 14.65 -29.91
C SER A 89 3.59 15.20 -28.73
N GLU A 90 3.44 14.39 -27.69
CA GLU A 90 2.77 14.72 -26.43
C GLU A 90 3.28 13.79 -25.32
N LEU A 91 3.03 14.18 -24.07
CA LEU A 91 3.37 13.39 -22.86
C LEU A 91 2.10 12.94 -22.16
N LEU A 92 1.93 11.64 -22.02
CA LEU A 92 0.81 10.99 -21.33
C LEU A 92 1.33 10.37 -20.04
N LEU A 93 0.85 10.83 -18.87
CA LEU A 93 1.23 10.37 -17.56
C LEU A 93 0.21 9.34 -17.08
N ALA A 94 0.57 8.07 -17.09
CA ALA A 94 -0.29 6.92 -16.83
C ALA A 94 0.12 6.14 -15.56
N THR A 95 0.50 6.89 -14.51
CA THR A 95 0.79 6.36 -13.18
C THR A 95 -0.50 5.97 -12.44
N ASP A 96 -0.39 5.28 -11.30
CA ASP A 96 -1.55 4.82 -10.55
C ASP A 96 -2.54 5.94 -10.18
N PRO A 97 -3.85 5.63 -10.08
CA PRO A 97 -4.91 6.60 -9.78
C PRO A 97 -5.00 6.94 -8.29
N ASP A 98 -3.87 7.14 -7.63
CA ASP A 98 -3.78 7.50 -6.23
C ASP A 98 -2.84 8.69 -6.01
N ARG A 99 -2.72 9.17 -4.77
CA ARG A 99 -1.85 10.31 -4.45
C ARG A 99 -0.37 10.06 -4.74
N GLU A 100 0.11 8.82 -4.66
CA GLU A 100 1.51 8.48 -4.99
C GLU A 100 1.75 8.61 -6.50
N GLY A 101 0.82 8.07 -7.33
CA GLY A 101 0.88 8.21 -8.78
C GLY A 101 0.72 9.67 -9.24
N GLU A 102 -0.14 10.46 -8.60
CA GLU A 102 -0.26 11.90 -8.88
C GLU A 102 1.04 12.64 -8.56
N ALA A 103 1.67 12.36 -7.42
CA ALA A 103 2.96 12.95 -7.07
C ALA A 103 4.07 12.56 -8.05
N ILE A 104 4.13 11.28 -8.48
CA ILE A 104 5.08 10.84 -9.51
C ILE A 104 4.86 11.63 -10.81
N SER A 105 3.62 11.74 -11.27
CA SER A 105 3.25 12.51 -12.46
C SER A 105 3.67 13.98 -12.35
N TRP A 106 3.38 14.61 -11.22
CA TRP A 106 3.78 16.00 -10.96
C TRP A 106 5.32 16.15 -10.93
N HIS A 107 6.04 15.27 -10.25
CA HIS A 107 7.50 15.30 -10.23
C HIS A 107 8.11 15.11 -11.61
N LEU A 108 7.51 14.25 -12.46
CA LEU A 108 7.92 14.09 -13.84
C LEU A 108 7.80 15.39 -14.62
N THR A 109 6.68 16.11 -14.51
CA THR A 109 6.52 17.40 -15.19
C THR A 109 7.54 18.44 -14.72
N GLN A 110 7.80 18.51 -13.42
CA GLN A 110 8.76 19.46 -12.83
C GLN A 110 10.21 19.20 -13.26
N VAL A 111 10.61 17.93 -13.40
CA VAL A 111 11.99 17.55 -13.73
C VAL A 111 12.24 17.50 -15.24
N LEU A 112 11.28 16.99 -16.01
CA LEU A 112 11.43 16.82 -17.46
C LEU A 112 11.18 18.13 -18.21
N LYS A 113 10.35 19.04 -17.66
CA LYS A 113 9.97 20.34 -18.25
C LYS A 113 9.56 20.19 -19.72
N PRO A 114 8.54 19.37 -20.01
CA PRO A 114 8.11 19.08 -21.37
C PRO A 114 7.70 20.37 -22.10
N LYS A 115 8.04 20.46 -23.39
CA LYS A 115 7.60 21.54 -24.29
C LYS A 115 6.41 21.11 -25.15
N VAL A 116 5.94 19.90 -24.97
CA VAL A 116 4.79 19.29 -25.64
C VAL A 116 3.59 19.28 -24.70
N PRO A 117 2.35 19.10 -25.23
CA PRO A 117 1.17 18.93 -24.39
C PRO A 117 1.35 17.79 -23.38
N VAL A 118 0.82 17.99 -22.17
CA VAL A 118 0.90 17.00 -21.08
C VAL A 118 -0.51 16.67 -20.62
N HIS A 119 -0.80 15.37 -20.56
CA HIS A 119 -2.09 14.87 -20.12
C HIS A 119 -1.91 13.77 -19.08
N ARG A 120 -2.81 13.70 -18.14
CA ARG A 120 -2.95 12.64 -17.17
C ARG A 120 -3.93 11.60 -17.69
N ILE A 121 -3.53 10.32 -17.70
CA ILE A 121 -4.37 9.20 -18.10
C ILE A 121 -4.64 8.35 -16.87
N VAL A 122 -5.90 8.25 -16.47
CA VAL A 122 -6.33 7.58 -15.22
C VAL A 122 -7.17 6.37 -15.58
N PHE A 123 -6.77 5.19 -15.12
CA PHE A 123 -7.52 3.94 -15.19
C PHE A 123 -7.34 3.14 -13.91
N HIS A 124 -8.38 2.43 -13.48
CA HIS A 124 -8.40 1.68 -12.23
C HIS A 124 -8.04 0.20 -12.40
N GLU A 125 -8.02 -0.27 -13.64
CA GLU A 125 -7.60 -1.63 -14.00
C GLU A 125 -6.75 -1.60 -15.28
N ILE A 126 -5.84 -2.58 -15.41
CA ILE A 126 -4.93 -2.64 -16.56
C ILE A 126 -5.53 -3.59 -17.60
N THR A 127 -6.67 -3.21 -18.17
CA THR A 127 -7.32 -3.86 -19.30
C THR A 127 -7.19 -2.99 -20.56
N GLU A 128 -7.28 -3.61 -21.73
CA GLU A 128 -7.15 -2.89 -23.00
C GLU A 128 -8.26 -1.84 -23.16
N ASP A 129 -9.48 -2.18 -22.77
CA ASP A 129 -10.65 -1.31 -22.90
C ASP A 129 -10.56 -0.11 -21.94
N ALA A 130 -10.19 -0.34 -20.66
CA ALA A 130 -10.02 0.75 -19.68
C ALA A 130 -8.90 1.72 -20.10
N VAL A 131 -7.81 1.22 -20.68
CA VAL A 131 -6.72 2.06 -21.18
C VAL A 131 -7.16 2.87 -22.39
N LYS A 132 -7.92 2.30 -23.32
CA LYS A 132 -8.46 3.02 -24.49
C LYS A 132 -9.45 4.11 -24.05
N GLU A 133 -10.38 3.80 -23.16
CA GLU A 133 -11.33 4.75 -22.62
C GLU A 133 -10.61 5.92 -21.92
N ALA A 134 -9.57 5.64 -21.13
CA ALA A 134 -8.78 6.68 -20.47
C ALA A 134 -8.04 7.59 -21.46
N LEU A 135 -7.60 7.09 -22.62
CA LEU A 135 -6.99 7.90 -23.67
C LEU A 135 -7.98 8.85 -24.35
N GLU A 136 -9.26 8.49 -24.40
CA GLU A 136 -10.32 9.33 -24.94
C GLU A 136 -10.74 10.44 -23.95
N HIS A 137 -10.47 10.24 -22.65
CA HIS A 137 -10.83 11.18 -21.57
C HIS A 137 -9.62 11.64 -20.75
N PRO A 138 -8.62 12.29 -21.38
CA PRO A 138 -7.44 12.76 -20.68
C PRO A 138 -7.80 13.87 -19.69
N SER A 139 -7.09 13.91 -18.57
CA SER A 139 -7.25 14.90 -17.50
C SER A 139 -5.97 15.69 -17.25
N GLN A 140 -5.98 16.54 -16.25
CA GLN A 140 -4.80 17.22 -15.71
C GLN A 140 -4.35 16.55 -14.42
N VAL A 141 -3.09 16.78 -14.02
CA VAL A 141 -2.58 16.34 -12.72
C VAL A 141 -3.40 16.98 -11.60
N ASN A 142 -3.87 16.18 -10.66
CA ASN A 142 -4.65 16.64 -9.50
C ASN A 142 -3.71 17.20 -8.42
N GLU A 143 -3.60 18.53 -8.33
CA GLU A 143 -2.72 19.18 -7.38
C GLU A 143 -3.12 18.95 -5.91
N ASP A 144 -4.38 18.67 -5.60
CA ASP A 144 -4.81 18.39 -4.23
C ASP A 144 -4.28 17.03 -3.77
N LEU A 145 -4.29 16.02 -4.64
CA LEU A 145 -3.66 14.72 -4.38
C LEU A 145 -2.14 14.86 -4.27
N VAL A 146 -1.51 15.68 -5.09
CA VAL A 146 -0.07 15.97 -5.00
C VAL A 146 0.24 16.58 -3.63
N ARG A 147 -0.51 17.62 -3.20
CA ARG A 147 -0.34 18.24 -1.87
C ARG A 147 -0.58 17.26 -0.72
N ALA A 148 -1.54 16.38 -0.86
CA ALA A 148 -1.80 15.34 0.14
C ALA A 148 -0.62 14.36 0.29
N GLN A 149 0.01 13.96 -0.83
CA GLN A 149 1.20 13.13 -0.81
C GLN A 149 2.41 13.89 -0.24
N GLU A 150 2.63 15.13 -0.64
CA GLU A 150 3.70 16.00 -0.15
C GLU A 150 3.60 16.19 1.36
N SER A 151 2.42 16.52 1.88
CA SER A 151 2.18 16.68 3.32
C SER A 151 2.49 15.39 4.08
N ARG A 152 2.08 14.23 3.55
CA ARG A 152 2.41 12.94 4.14
C ARG A 152 3.93 12.70 4.13
N ARG A 153 4.60 12.96 3.01
CA ARG A 153 6.04 12.74 2.85
C ARG A 153 6.84 13.60 3.84
N ILE A 154 6.44 14.87 3.98
CA ILE A 154 7.02 15.81 4.94
C ILE A 154 6.80 15.33 6.37
N LEU A 155 5.57 14.95 6.73
CA LEU A 155 5.25 14.43 8.06
C LEU A 155 6.08 13.19 8.41
N ASP A 156 6.19 12.23 7.51
CA ASP A 156 6.98 11.01 7.71
C ASP A 156 8.47 11.36 7.89
N ARG A 157 9.00 12.36 7.17
CA ARG A 157 10.36 12.86 7.32
C ARG A 157 10.59 13.49 8.70
N LEU A 158 9.74 14.41 9.09
CA LEU A 158 9.85 15.12 10.38
C LEU A 158 9.72 14.14 11.55
N TYR A 159 8.73 13.25 11.51
CA TYR A 159 8.51 12.23 12.53
C TYR A 159 9.72 11.31 12.67
N GLY A 160 10.17 10.72 11.57
CA GLY A 160 11.28 9.75 11.57
C GLY A 160 12.60 10.37 12.05
N TYR A 161 12.95 11.55 11.56
CA TYR A 161 14.21 12.23 11.91
C TYR A 161 14.22 12.81 13.31
N THR A 162 13.05 13.09 13.90
CA THR A 162 12.94 13.57 15.27
C THR A 162 12.98 12.41 16.28
N LEU A 163 12.26 11.32 16.01
CA LEU A 163 12.11 10.23 16.97
C LEU A 163 13.19 9.15 16.88
N SER A 164 13.74 8.86 15.69
CA SER A 164 14.79 7.85 15.57
C SER A 164 16.01 8.13 16.46
N PRO A 165 16.53 9.37 16.57
CA PRO A 165 17.62 9.69 17.49
C PRO A 165 17.28 9.44 18.98
N VAL A 166 16.01 9.58 19.37
CA VAL A 166 15.57 9.26 20.73
C VAL A 166 15.68 7.76 21.00
N LEU A 167 15.28 6.93 20.01
CA LEU A 167 15.46 5.48 20.08
C LEU A 167 16.95 5.10 20.17
N TRP A 168 17.81 5.76 19.40
CA TRP A 168 19.26 5.49 19.45
C TRP A 168 19.86 5.78 20.81
N LYS A 169 19.40 6.86 21.45
CA LYS A 169 19.87 7.26 22.78
C LYS A 169 19.32 6.38 23.90
N LYS A 170 18.09 5.91 23.79
CA LYS A 170 17.37 5.25 24.89
C LYS A 170 17.32 3.73 24.78
N VAL A 171 17.41 3.16 23.55
CA VAL A 171 17.26 1.73 23.30
C VAL A 171 18.51 1.19 22.61
N GLN A 172 18.69 1.43 21.31
CA GLN A 172 19.81 0.90 20.54
C GLN A 172 20.03 1.73 19.27
N THR A 173 21.30 1.95 18.90
CA THR A 173 21.68 2.60 17.65
C THR A 173 21.18 1.80 16.42
N GLY A 174 20.74 2.50 15.37
CA GLY A 174 20.29 1.90 14.13
C GLY A 174 18.78 1.56 14.09
N LEU A 175 18.06 1.71 15.20
CA LEU A 175 16.59 1.61 15.19
C LEU A 175 15.97 2.80 14.45
N SER A 176 14.81 2.60 13.84
CA SER A 176 14.05 3.67 13.20
C SER A 176 12.65 3.76 13.80
N ALA A 177 12.14 5.00 13.90
CA ALA A 177 10.75 5.28 14.18
C ALA A 177 10.06 5.70 12.89
N GLY A 178 8.88 5.14 12.65
CA GLY A 178 8.06 5.50 11.50
C GLY A 178 6.58 5.46 11.88
N ARG A 179 5.81 6.42 11.42
CA ARG A 179 4.39 6.55 11.73
C ARG A 179 3.60 5.29 11.37
N VAL A 180 3.81 4.74 10.19
CA VAL A 180 3.17 3.48 9.75
C VAL A 180 3.79 2.28 10.47
N GLN A 181 5.12 2.23 10.56
CA GLN A 181 5.87 1.15 11.22
C GLN A 181 5.46 0.98 12.70
N SER A 182 5.32 2.07 13.45
CA SER A 182 4.95 2.01 14.87
C SER A 182 3.54 1.43 15.06
N VAL A 183 2.58 1.81 14.22
CA VAL A 183 1.22 1.26 14.25
C VAL A 183 1.22 -0.22 13.87
N ALA A 184 1.95 -0.61 12.83
CA ALA A 184 2.03 -2.00 12.40
C ALA A 184 2.62 -2.91 13.49
N VAL A 185 3.70 -2.49 14.13
CA VAL A 185 4.30 -3.23 15.26
C VAL A 185 3.31 -3.34 16.42
N ARG A 186 2.59 -2.26 16.76
CA ARG A 186 1.57 -2.28 17.82
C ARG A 186 0.49 -3.31 17.53
N LEU A 187 -0.06 -3.34 16.32
CA LEU A 187 -1.09 -4.31 15.93
C LEU A 187 -0.60 -5.78 16.03
N ILE A 188 0.67 -6.01 15.66
CA ILE A 188 1.28 -7.35 15.77
C ILE A 188 1.45 -7.75 17.24
N VAL A 189 1.90 -6.82 18.08
CA VAL A 189 2.08 -7.07 19.53
C VAL A 189 0.73 -7.35 20.19
N ASP A 190 -0.27 -6.51 19.96
CA ASP A 190 -1.62 -6.70 20.51
C ASP A 190 -2.18 -8.06 20.10
N ARG A 191 -2.01 -8.46 18.83
CA ARG A 191 -2.45 -9.77 18.34
C ARG A 191 -1.70 -10.93 18.97
N GLU A 192 -0.40 -10.78 19.20
CA GLU A 192 0.40 -11.81 19.86
C GLU A 192 0.02 -11.94 21.35
N GLU A 193 -0.28 -10.83 22.03
CA GLU A 193 -0.78 -10.86 23.41
C GLU A 193 -2.13 -11.61 23.48
N GLU A 194 -3.07 -11.34 22.56
CA GLU A 194 -4.31 -12.09 22.44
C GLU A 194 -4.04 -13.60 22.23
N ARG A 195 -3.10 -13.93 21.33
CA ARG A 195 -2.72 -15.34 21.06
C ARG A 195 -2.15 -16.03 22.28
N LEU A 196 -1.30 -15.36 23.05
CA LEU A 196 -0.71 -15.91 24.28
C LEU A 196 -1.74 -16.03 25.40
N ALA A 197 -2.70 -15.14 25.48
CA ALA A 197 -3.79 -15.18 26.45
C ALA A 197 -4.84 -16.24 26.10
N PHE A 198 -4.95 -16.62 24.83
CA PHE A 198 -5.95 -17.56 24.36
C PHE A 198 -5.79 -18.93 25.01
N ARG A 199 -6.88 -19.47 25.55
CA ARG A 199 -6.98 -20.83 26.07
C ARG A 199 -7.95 -21.63 25.24
N ALA A 200 -7.46 -22.73 24.67
CA ALA A 200 -8.29 -23.64 23.91
C ALA A 200 -9.34 -24.29 24.81
N ALA A 201 -10.59 -24.30 24.36
CA ALA A 201 -11.67 -25.09 24.95
C ALA A 201 -11.98 -26.28 24.06
N GLY A 202 -12.19 -27.44 24.67
CA GLY A 202 -12.67 -28.61 23.95
C GLY A 202 -14.20 -28.66 23.98
N TYR A 203 -14.80 -28.99 22.86
CA TYR A 203 -16.21 -29.29 22.74
C TYR A 203 -16.40 -30.37 21.67
N TRP A 204 -17.53 -31.07 21.76
CA TRP A 204 -17.90 -32.11 20.82
C TRP A 204 -19.15 -31.68 20.07
N ASP A 205 -19.24 -32.04 18.82
CA ASP A 205 -20.46 -32.04 18.03
C ASP A 205 -20.76 -33.47 17.59
N LEU A 206 -21.97 -33.70 17.12
CA LEU A 206 -22.40 -35.00 16.60
C LEU A 206 -23.01 -34.79 15.22
N GLU A 207 -22.42 -35.45 14.24
CA GLU A 207 -22.96 -35.53 12.89
C GLU A 207 -23.45 -36.95 12.60
N ALA A 208 -24.67 -37.05 12.09
CA ALA A 208 -25.24 -38.28 11.61
C ALA A 208 -25.40 -38.26 10.08
N GLN A 209 -24.93 -39.31 9.43
CA GLN A 209 -25.28 -39.58 8.04
C GLN A 209 -26.55 -40.41 7.98
N LEU A 210 -27.59 -39.82 7.43
CA LEU A 210 -28.94 -40.38 7.33
C LEU A 210 -29.29 -40.64 5.87
N SER A 211 -30.20 -41.59 5.66
CA SER A 211 -30.73 -41.87 4.33
C SER A 211 -32.26 -41.75 4.37
N GLY A 212 -32.81 -40.88 3.51
CA GLY A 212 -34.24 -40.73 3.32
C GLY A 212 -34.59 -40.72 1.84
N GLU A 213 -35.61 -41.48 1.47
CA GLU A 213 -36.06 -41.63 0.07
C GLU A 213 -34.94 -41.99 -0.91
N GLY A 214 -33.98 -42.81 -0.45
CA GLY A 214 -32.82 -43.25 -1.25
C GLY A 214 -31.71 -42.23 -1.45
N ARG A 215 -31.75 -41.06 -0.78
CA ARG A 215 -30.69 -40.03 -0.84
C ARG A 215 -30.04 -39.86 0.54
N PRO A 216 -28.69 -39.96 0.62
CA PRO A 216 -27.98 -39.65 1.84
C PRO A 216 -27.99 -38.15 2.14
N PHE A 217 -28.10 -37.80 3.42
CA PHE A 217 -27.93 -36.43 3.90
C PHE A 217 -27.26 -36.43 5.27
N THR A 218 -26.56 -35.34 5.59
CA THR A 218 -25.90 -35.16 6.89
C THR A 218 -26.80 -34.28 7.79
N ALA A 219 -26.96 -34.70 9.04
CA ALA A 219 -27.63 -33.93 10.07
C ALA A 219 -26.71 -33.71 11.26
N THR A 220 -26.65 -32.49 11.76
CA THR A 220 -25.87 -32.10 12.95
C THR A 220 -26.77 -31.95 14.14
N LEU A 221 -26.39 -32.49 15.28
CA LEU A 221 -27.14 -32.38 16.53
C LEU A 221 -27.13 -30.93 17.01
N SER A 222 -28.27 -30.26 16.97
CA SER A 222 -28.40 -28.85 17.35
C SER A 222 -28.86 -28.62 18.79
N ARG A 223 -29.64 -29.59 19.36
CA ARG A 223 -30.20 -29.50 20.71
C ARG A 223 -30.27 -30.86 21.39
N VAL A 224 -30.19 -30.82 22.72
CA VAL A 224 -30.48 -31.96 23.60
C VAL A 224 -31.48 -31.48 24.66
N GLY A 225 -32.74 -31.92 24.57
CA GLY A 225 -33.83 -31.28 25.30
C GLY A 225 -34.00 -29.81 24.91
N ASP A 226 -34.12 -28.95 25.92
CA ASP A 226 -34.24 -27.50 25.68
C ASP A 226 -32.91 -26.77 25.48
N ALA A 227 -31.77 -27.42 25.74
CA ALA A 227 -30.45 -26.82 25.63
C ALA A 227 -29.87 -27.00 24.23
N ARG A 228 -29.31 -25.91 23.67
CA ARG A 228 -28.53 -25.95 22.42
C ARG A 228 -27.16 -26.58 22.67
N VAL A 229 -26.66 -27.36 21.72
CA VAL A 229 -25.28 -27.91 21.79
C VAL A 229 -24.27 -26.76 21.67
N ALA A 230 -23.23 -26.82 22.51
CA ALA A 230 -22.14 -25.83 22.50
C ALA A 230 -21.37 -25.84 21.18
N THR A 231 -20.95 -24.66 20.73
CA THR A 231 -20.07 -24.45 19.58
C THR A 231 -18.89 -23.59 20.02
N GLY A 232 -17.86 -23.41 19.19
CA GLY A 232 -16.72 -22.57 19.49
C GLY A 232 -17.08 -21.12 19.86
N LYS A 233 -18.26 -20.64 19.44
CA LYS A 233 -18.77 -19.26 19.73
C LYS A 233 -19.30 -19.11 21.17
N ASP A 234 -19.46 -20.19 21.91
CA ASP A 234 -20.02 -20.19 23.25
C ASP A 234 -18.95 -20.08 24.35
N PHE A 235 -17.69 -19.98 23.96
CA PHE A 235 -16.55 -19.85 24.87
C PHE A 235 -15.93 -18.46 24.79
N ASP A 236 -15.45 -17.97 25.93
CA ASP A 236 -14.65 -16.74 26.00
C ASP A 236 -13.17 -17.01 25.66
N GLU A 237 -12.36 -15.96 25.66
CA GLU A 237 -10.91 -16.02 25.39
C GLU A 237 -10.13 -16.88 26.42
N LYS A 238 -10.73 -17.16 27.58
CA LYS A 238 -10.17 -18.02 28.63
C LYS A 238 -10.61 -19.48 28.51
N GLY A 239 -11.37 -19.80 27.46
CA GLY A 239 -11.91 -21.14 27.25
C GLY A 239 -13.06 -21.51 28.19
N THR A 240 -13.72 -20.51 28.81
CA THR A 240 -14.85 -20.72 29.73
C THR A 240 -16.15 -20.65 28.95
N LEU A 241 -17.06 -21.60 29.18
CA LEU A 241 -18.39 -21.59 28.57
C LEU A 241 -19.22 -20.42 29.10
N THR A 242 -19.62 -19.52 28.23
CA THR A 242 -20.41 -18.32 28.57
C THR A 242 -21.83 -18.36 28.02
N GLY A 243 -22.12 -19.28 27.12
CA GLY A 243 -23.44 -19.45 26.50
C GLY A 243 -24.53 -19.76 27.51
N ARG A 244 -25.67 -19.03 27.45
CA ARG A 244 -26.84 -19.35 28.27
C ARG A 244 -27.67 -20.45 27.60
N ASN A 245 -28.15 -21.42 28.43
CA ASN A 245 -28.93 -22.58 27.97
C ASN A 245 -28.20 -23.38 26.86
N VAL A 246 -26.90 -23.66 27.10
CA VAL A 246 -26.00 -24.37 26.19
C VAL A 246 -25.53 -25.63 26.91
N ARG A 247 -25.58 -26.77 26.24
CA ARG A 247 -25.04 -28.06 26.73
C ARG A 247 -23.70 -28.32 26.05
N LEU A 248 -22.67 -28.44 26.86
CA LEU A 248 -21.37 -28.94 26.42
C LEU A 248 -21.46 -30.49 26.32
N LEU A 249 -21.19 -31.00 25.13
CA LEU A 249 -21.04 -32.45 24.93
C LEU A 249 -19.60 -32.86 25.24
N SER A 250 -19.45 -34.02 25.81
CA SER A 250 -18.17 -34.68 26.10
C SER A 250 -18.06 -36.00 25.31
N GLU A 251 -16.89 -36.61 25.33
CA GLU A 251 -16.64 -37.91 24.73
C GLU A 251 -17.62 -38.99 25.24
N THR A 252 -18.05 -38.89 26.51
CA THR A 252 -18.99 -39.84 27.11
C THR A 252 -20.44 -39.65 26.64
N ASP A 253 -20.76 -38.53 26.01
CA ASP A 253 -22.10 -38.30 25.43
C ASP A 253 -22.22 -38.91 24.02
N ALA A 254 -21.09 -39.28 23.39
CA ALA A 254 -21.09 -39.97 22.10
C ALA A 254 -21.49 -41.44 22.25
N PRO A 255 -22.40 -41.97 21.42
CA PRO A 255 -22.64 -43.41 21.42
C PRO A 255 -21.37 -44.17 21.01
N PRO A 256 -21.12 -45.36 21.55
CA PRO A 256 -20.01 -46.18 21.07
C PRO A 256 -20.15 -46.35 19.55
N ALA A 257 -19.03 -46.22 18.81
CA ALA A 257 -19.02 -46.43 17.38
C ALA A 257 -19.60 -47.83 17.07
N MET A 258 -20.69 -47.89 16.28
CA MET A 258 -21.24 -49.14 15.77
C MET A 258 -20.41 -49.64 14.59
#